data_b7cf7a4b7b18f069812be19d1e45dd7f
#
_entry.id   b7cf7a4b7b18f069812be19d1e45dd7f
#
_cell.length_a   1.000
_cell.length_b   1.000
_cell.length_c   1.000
_cell.angle_alpha   90.00
_cell.angle_beta   90.00
_cell.angle_gamma   90.00
#
_symmetry.space_group_name_H-M   'P 1'
#
loop_
_entity.id
_entity.type
_entity.pdbx_description
1 polymer ?
#
loop_
_entity_poly.entity_id
_entity_poly.type
_entity_poly.pdbx_seq_one_letter_code
_entity_poly.pdbx_strand_id
1 'polypeptide(L)'
;MAKLRFIVVGSGWRSLFYWRIAQALPERFALCAMLCRTEEKAEKMHREYGVPVSTSAEQCIALHPDLVVVAVNKASIAAVSTEWLARGFAVLCETPAALEEDALRALWQLHRQGAKLQVAEQYWLYPTLAKRLAAVRSGALGTPQFVRLSVAHGYHAVSLARQFLNAGQQPVRVTGRSWTEKIIETDSRWGAVHNGALVEKTLQQHTLEFAGGGTAFLDFNGVQYHSYLRSTHTSVQGERGEVFDDTLRCLDAAGEPVCRQLTPLPDPLAAAAAQAGLNEDETAIACFLDRMQGYLAGGAEVYPLADALQDAYLALLMERALAVPGQSVESTPQPWNTEER
;
A
#
# COMPACT_ATOMS: atom_id res chain seq x y z
N MET A 1 11.17 -21.08 11.40
CA MET A 1 9.76 -21.07 10.93
C MET A 1 9.70 -21.79 9.59
N ALA A 2 8.56 -22.42 9.25
CA ALA A 2 8.38 -23.01 7.92
C ALA A 2 8.42 -21.89 6.87
N LYS A 3 8.91 -22.21 5.66
CA LYS A 3 8.95 -21.30 4.53
C LYS A 3 7.53 -21.05 4.02
N LEU A 4 7.14 -19.78 3.82
CA LEU A 4 5.86 -19.43 3.18
C LEU A 4 5.90 -19.82 1.70
N ARG A 5 5.01 -20.70 1.29
CA ARG A 5 4.84 -21.18 -0.08
C ARG A 5 3.67 -20.45 -0.70
N PHE A 6 3.87 -19.81 -1.82
CA PHE A 6 2.79 -19.06 -2.45
C PHE A 6 2.82 -19.17 -3.98
N ILE A 7 1.69 -18.91 -4.61
CA ILE A 7 1.57 -18.64 -6.03
C ILE A 7 1.24 -17.18 -6.26
N VAL A 8 1.60 -16.66 -7.43
CA VAL A 8 1.19 -15.33 -7.88
C VAL A 8 0.28 -15.48 -9.08
N VAL A 9 -0.94 -14.95 -8.98
CA VAL A 9 -1.89 -14.86 -10.10
C VAL A 9 -1.69 -13.53 -10.80
N GLY A 10 -1.17 -13.57 -12.02
CA GLY A 10 -0.78 -12.40 -12.81
C GLY A 10 0.68 -12.46 -13.24
N SER A 11 1.01 -11.75 -14.33
CA SER A 11 2.34 -11.74 -14.95
C SER A 11 2.75 -10.29 -15.33
N GLY A 12 2.30 -9.32 -14.54
CA GLY A 12 2.65 -7.92 -14.71
C GLY A 12 3.96 -7.55 -13.99
N TRP A 13 4.35 -6.29 -14.13
CA TRP A 13 5.52 -5.74 -13.44
C TRP A 13 5.48 -5.99 -11.92
N ARG A 14 4.32 -5.82 -11.28
CA ARG A 14 4.16 -6.04 -9.84
C ARG A 14 4.36 -7.48 -9.41
N SER A 15 3.98 -8.45 -10.26
CA SER A 15 4.19 -9.88 -9.98
C SER A 15 5.66 -10.24 -9.83
N LEU A 16 6.57 -9.53 -10.51
CA LEU A 16 8.01 -9.75 -10.43
C LEU A 16 8.61 -9.36 -9.07
N PHE A 17 7.97 -8.49 -8.29
CA PHE A 17 8.40 -8.16 -6.93
C PHE A 17 8.39 -9.41 -6.05
N TYR A 18 7.30 -10.17 -6.08
CA TYR A 18 7.16 -11.40 -5.32
C TYR A 18 8.18 -12.47 -5.74
N TRP A 19 8.55 -12.52 -7.03
CA TRP A 19 9.62 -13.38 -7.51
C TRP A 19 10.97 -12.97 -6.98
N ARG A 20 11.34 -11.70 -7.10
CA ARG A 20 12.61 -11.20 -6.59
C ARG A 20 12.74 -11.37 -5.08
N ILE A 21 11.66 -11.17 -4.32
CA ILE A 21 11.63 -11.43 -2.88
C ILE A 21 11.90 -12.91 -2.58
N ALA A 22 11.25 -13.83 -3.29
CA ALA A 22 11.48 -15.26 -3.09
C ALA A 22 12.90 -15.70 -3.45
N GLN A 23 13.52 -15.07 -4.46
CA GLN A 23 14.93 -15.31 -4.81
C GLN A 23 15.90 -14.72 -3.77
N ALA A 24 15.63 -13.51 -3.30
CA ALA A 24 16.49 -12.79 -2.35
C ALA A 24 16.45 -13.40 -0.95
N LEU A 25 15.32 -13.96 -0.53
CA LEU A 25 15.06 -14.50 0.80
C LEU A 25 14.57 -15.96 0.73
N PRO A 26 15.32 -16.90 0.10
CA PRO A 26 14.86 -18.25 -0.20
C PRO A 26 14.60 -19.12 1.04
N GLU A 27 15.16 -18.74 2.20
CA GLU A 27 14.89 -19.41 3.47
C GLU A 27 13.53 -19.05 4.09
N ARG A 28 12.95 -17.93 3.64
CA ARG A 28 11.69 -17.39 4.16
C ARG A 28 10.52 -17.63 3.20
N PHE A 29 10.76 -17.52 1.89
CA PHE A 29 9.74 -17.46 0.86
C PHE A 29 10.01 -18.44 -0.28
N ALA A 30 8.93 -19.03 -0.84
CA ALA A 30 9.00 -19.85 -2.02
C ALA A 30 7.84 -19.52 -2.96
N LEU A 31 8.13 -18.89 -4.10
CA LEU A 31 7.19 -18.80 -5.21
C LEU A 31 7.09 -20.16 -5.89
N CYS A 32 5.95 -20.85 -5.72
CA CYS A 32 5.70 -22.15 -6.31
C CYS A 32 5.45 -22.06 -7.81
N ALA A 33 4.65 -21.09 -8.25
CA ALA A 33 4.39 -20.79 -9.65
C ALA A 33 3.80 -19.38 -9.82
N MET A 34 4.01 -18.79 -10.97
CA MET A 34 3.28 -17.62 -11.46
C MET A 34 2.22 -18.10 -12.45
N LEU A 35 0.94 -17.91 -12.14
CA LEU A 35 -0.17 -18.25 -13.01
C LEU A 35 -0.34 -17.16 -14.07
N CYS A 36 -0.01 -17.50 -15.31
CA CYS A 36 -0.12 -16.64 -16.46
C CYS A 36 -1.41 -16.94 -17.24
N ARG A 37 -1.99 -15.92 -17.86
CA ARG A 37 -3.23 -16.06 -18.62
C ARG A 37 -3.05 -16.78 -19.97
N THR A 38 -1.85 -16.71 -20.56
CA THR A 38 -1.55 -17.31 -21.87
C THR A 38 -0.17 -17.96 -21.84
N GLU A 39 0.02 -19.00 -22.70
CA GLU A 39 1.32 -19.67 -22.86
C GLU A 39 2.41 -18.70 -23.30
N GLU A 40 2.11 -17.78 -24.22
CA GLU A 40 3.06 -16.75 -24.67
C GLU A 40 3.62 -15.94 -23.50
N LYS A 41 2.73 -15.52 -22.57
CA LYS A 41 3.12 -14.80 -21.36
C LYS A 41 3.95 -15.68 -20.42
N ALA A 42 3.57 -16.93 -20.25
CA ALA A 42 4.29 -17.89 -19.43
C ALA A 42 5.71 -18.10 -19.96
N GLU A 43 5.84 -18.40 -21.26
CA GLU A 43 7.14 -18.56 -21.92
C GLU A 43 8.01 -17.31 -21.81
N LYS A 44 7.42 -16.12 -21.99
CA LYS A 44 8.14 -14.85 -21.82
C LYS A 44 8.67 -14.70 -20.38
N MET A 45 7.82 -14.89 -19.37
CA MET A 45 8.22 -14.76 -17.97
C MET A 45 9.31 -15.77 -17.58
N HIS A 46 9.19 -17.00 -18.05
CA HIS A 46 10.20 -18.01 -17.80
C HIS A 46 11.53 -17.68 -18.50
N ARG A 47 11.49 -17.34 -19.79
CA ARG A 47 12.70 -17.03 -20.57
C ARG A 47 13.45 -15.80 -20.07
N GLU A 48 12.73 -14.72 -19.73
CA GLU A 48 13.35 -13.43 -19.39
C GLU A 48 13.79 -13.38 -17.92
N TYR A 49 13.06 -14.05 -17.02
CA TYR A 49 13.26 -13.90 -15.56
C TYR A 49 13.50 -15.21 -14.83
N GLY A 50 13.40 -16.37 -15.49
CA GLY A 50 13.54 -17.68 -14.85
C GLY A 50 12.41 -18.04 -13.89
N VAL A 51 11.26 -17.35 -13.98
CA VAL A 51 10.12 -17.57 -13.08
C VAL A 51 9.52 -18.97 -13.33
N PRO A 52 9.20 -19.75 -12.28
CA PRO A 52 8.36 -20.93 -12.43
C PRO A 52 6.94 -20.49 -12.81
N VAL A 53 6.43 -21.00 -13.93
CA VAL A 53 5.16 -20.55 -14.53
C VAL A 53 4.19 -21.69 -14.73
N SER A 54 2.91 -21.38 -14.79
CA SER A 54 1.84 -22.25 -15.27
C SER A 54 0.74 -21.42 -15.91
N THR A 55 -0.04 -22.03 -16.82
CA THR A 55 -1.28 -21.47 -17.35
C THR A 55 -2.52 -22.20 -16.81
N SER A 56 -2.33 -23.21 -15.94
CA SER A 56 -3.39 -23.96 -15.29
C SER A 56 -3.48 -23.69 -13.79
N ALA A 57 -4.65 -23.26 -13.35
CA ALA A 57 -4.94 -23.08 -11.94
C ALA A 57 -4.82 -24.41 -11.17
N GLU A 58 -5.25 -25.52 -11.77
CA GLU A 58 -5.20 -26.86 -11.16
C GLU A 58 -3.75 -27.32 -10.93
N GLN A 59 -2.85 -27.03 -11.87
CA GLN A 59 -1.42 -27.28 -11.67
C GLN A 59 -0.86 -26.44 -10.53
N CYS A 60 -1.24 -25.16 -10.43
CA CYS A 60 -0.83 -24.31 -9.33
C CYS A 60 -1.35 -24.82 -7.97
N ILE A 61 -2.59 -25.28 -7.91
CA ILE A 61 -3.20 -25.88 -6.70
C ILE A 61 -2.46 -27.16 -6.30
N ALA A 62 -2.06 -28.01 -7.25
CA ALA A 62 -1.32 -29.24 -6.99
C ALA A 62 0.08 -29.00 -6.38
N LEU A 63 0.59 -27.76 -6.42
CA LEU A 63 1.84 -27.38 -5.73
C LEU A 63 1.64 -27.12 -4.22
N HIS A 64 0.41 -27.18 -3.71
CA HIS A 64 0.04 -26.96 -2.30
C HIS A 64 0.58 -25.63 -1.75
N PRO A 65 0.20 -24.46 -2.33
CA PRO A 65 0.58 -23.17 -1.78
C PRO A 65 -0.19 -22.88 -0.48
N ASP A 66 0.48 -22.19 0.46
CA ASP A 66 -0.14 -21.67 1.69
C ASP A 66 -0.95 -20.41 1.42
N LEU A 67 -0.60 -19.67 0.35
CA LEU A 67 -1.15 -18.35 0.04
C LEU A 67 -1.25 -18.16 -1.48
N VAL A 68 -2.30 -17.48 -1.91
CA VAL A 68 -2.47 -16.98 -3.28
C VAL A 68 -2.31 -15.47 -3.30
N VAL A 69 -1.32 -14.97 -4.01
CA VAL A 69 -1.13 -13.54 -4.25
C VAL A 69 -1.81 -13.15 -5.56
N VAL A 70 -2.75 -12.21 -5.50
CA VAL A 70 -3.47 -11.72 -6.69
C VAL A 70 -2.88 -10.38 -7.13
N ALA A 71 -2.08 -10.42 -8.20
CA ALA A 71 -1.36 -9.27 -8.76
C ALA A 71 -1.75 -9.04 -10.24
N VAL A 72 -3.04 -8.90 -10.49
CA VAL A 72 -3.63 -8.64 -11.81
C VAL A 72 -3.91 -7.14 -12.00
N ASN A 73 -4.50 -6.74 -13.16
CA ASN A 73 -4.95 -5.36 -13.32
C ASN A 73 -6.03 -4.99 -12.29
N LYS A 74 -6.09 -3.72 -11.89
CA LYS A 74 -6.96 -3.23 -10.81
C LYS A 74 -8.44 -3.58 -11.02
N ALA A 75 -8.93 -3.54 -12.28
CA ALA A 75 -10.33 -3.85 -12.58
C ALA A 75 -10.69 -5.34 -12.38
N SER A 76 -9.70 -6.23 -12.34
CA SER A 76 -9.91 -7.67 -12.19
C SER A 76 -9.60 -8.19 -10.79
N ILE A 77 -9.01 -7.38 -9.91
CA ILE A 77 -8.53 -7.84 -8.57
C ILE A 77 -9.68 -8.47 -7.78
N ALA A 78 -10.80 -7.78 -7.64
CA ALA A 78 -11.93 -8.25 -6.83
C ALA A 78 -12.48 -9.60 -7.34
N ALA A 79 -12.71 -9.72 -8.64
CA ALA A 79 -13.24 -10.94 -9.24
C ALA A 79 -12.29 -12.13 -9.08
N VAL A 80 -10.99 -11.93 -9.36
CA VAL A 80 -9.97 -12.98 -9.23
C VAL A 80 -9.79 -13.36 -7.76
N SER A 81 -9.77 -12.39 -6.85
CA SER A 81 -9.69 -12.68 -5.41
C SER A 81 -10.89 -13.50 -4.93
N THR A 82 -12.10 -13.14 -5.34
CA THR A 82 -13.32 -13.90 -5.03
C THR A 82 -13.26 -15.33 -5.54
N GLU A 83 -12.76 -15.55 -6.76
CA GLU A 83 -12.58 -16.88 -7.32
C GLU A 83 -11.65 -17.76 -6.46
N TRP A 84 -10.49 -17.24 -6.05
CA TRP A 84 -9.54 -18.00 -5.24
C TRP A 84 -10.02 -18.22 -3.81
N LEU A 85 -10.73 -17.25 -3.21
CA LEU A 85 -11.39 -17.41 -1.92
C LEU A 85 -12.45 -18.51 -1.97
N ALA A 86 -13.27 -18.56 -3.05
CA ALA A 86 -14.26 -19.60 -3.24
C ALA A 86 -13.65 -21.02 -3.40
N ARG A 87 -12.39 -21.12 -3.85
CA ARG A 87 -11.62 -22.36 -3.89
C ARG A 87 -11.02 -22.74 -2.53
N GLY A 88 -11.26 -21.95 -1.47
CA GLY A 88 -10.80 -22.19 -0.09
C GLY A 88 -9.37 -21.72 0.21
N PHE A 89 -8.74 -20.96 -0.65
CA PHE A 89 -7.40 -20.43 -0.41
C PHE A 89 -7.44 -19.11 0.37
N ALA A 90 -6.42 -18.89 1.19
CA ALA A 90 -6.12 -17.56 1.69
C ALA A 90 -5.58 -16.70 0.55
N VAL A 91 -6.03 -15.45 0.47
CA VAL A 91 -5.68 -14.51 -0.60
C VAL A 91 -5.03 -13.26 -0.03
N LEU A 92 -3.92 -12.85 -0.63
CA LEU A 92 -3.34 -11.53 -0.53
C LEU A 92 -3.53 -10.83 -1.86
N CYS A 93 -4.40 -9.83 -1.94
CA CYS A 93 -4.57 -9.08 -3.18
C CYS A 93 -3.79 -7.77 -3.18
N GLU A 94 -3.34 -7.34 -4.37
CA GLU A 94 -2.75 -6.02 -4.59
C GLU A 94 -3.78 -4.89 -4.42
N THR A 95 -3.28 -3.69 -4.26
CA THR A 95 -4.07 -2.48 -3.97
C THR A 95 -4.57 -1.77 -5.24
N PRO A 96 -5.78 -1.19 -5.18
CA PRO A 96 -6.83 -1.39 -4.19
C PRO A 96 -7.57 -2.71 -4.41
N ALA A 97 -8.23 -3.23 -3.38
CA ALA A 97 -8.95 -4.51 -3.46
C ALA A 97 -10.08 -4.50 -4.51
N ALA A 98 -10.70 -3.34 -4.75
CA ALA A 98 -11.71 -3.13 -5.78
C ALA A 98 -11.77 -1.66 -6.20
N LEU A 99 -12.41 -1.40 -7.36
CA LEU A 99 -12.66 -0.06 -7.92
C LEU A 99 -14.14 0.37 -7.81
N GLU A 100 -14.97 -0.44 -7.17
CA GLU A 100 -16.41 -0.20 -7.03
C GLU A 100 -16.86 -0.50 -5.61
N GLU A 101 -17.74 0.34 -5.05
CA GLU A 101 -18.23 0.17 -3.67
C GLU A 101 -18.91 -1.19 -3.44
N ASP A 102 -19.73 -1.65 -4.39
CA ASP A 102 -20.42 -2.92 -4.26
C ASP A 102 -19.46 -4.11 -4.25
N ALA A 103 -18.36 -4.02 -4.99
CA ALA A 103 -17.30 -5.02 -4.94
C ALA A 103 -16.56 -5.01 -3.58
N LEU A 104 -16.31 -3.83 -3.00
CA LEU A 104 -15.76 -3.72 -1.65
C LEU A 104 -16.69 -4.36 -0.61
N ARG A 105 -18.00 -4.09 -0.70
CA ARG A 105 -19.02 -4.68 0.18
C ARG A 105 -19.10 -6.20 0.03
N ALA A 106 -19.00 -6.71 -1.20
CA ALA A 106 -18.98 -8.14 -1.47
C ALA A 106 -17.74 -8.83 -0.85
N LEU A 107 -16.55 -8.24 -0.97
CA LEU A 107 -15.34 -8.75 -0.32
C LEU A 107 -15.46 -8.75 1.21
N TRP A 108 -16.07 -7.73 1.80
CA TRP A 108 -16.37 -7.69 3.23
C TRP A 108 -17.30 -8.82 3.66
N GLN A 109 -18.35 -9.10 2.89
CA GLN A 109 -19.26 -10.21 3.18
C GLN A 109 -18.55 -11.57 3.15
N LEU A 110 -17.65 -11.80 2.19
CA LEU A 110 -16.84 -13.02 2.16
C LEU A 110 -15.95 -13.15 3.39
N HIS A 111 -15.30 -12.06 3.81
CA HIS A 111 -14.51 -12.02 5.03
C HIS A 111 -15.35 -12.37 6.26
N ARG A 112 -16.55 -11.80 6.40
CA ARG A 112 -17.51 -12.11 7.47
C ARG A 112 -17.95 -13.58 7.50
N GLN A 113 -17.89 -14.26 6.36
CA GLN A 113 -18.15 -15.70 6.24
C GLN A 113 -16.90 -16.57 6.53
N GLY A 114 -15.80 -15.94 6.94
CA GLY A 114 -14.57 -16.64 7.33
C GLY A 114 -13.53 -16.75 6.21
N ALA A 115 -13.74 -16.10 5.04
CA ALA A 115 -12.71 -16.08 4.00
C ALA A 115 -11.47 -15.31 4.47
N LYS A 116 -10.28 -15.88 4.26
CA LYS A 116 -9.00 -15.28 4.62
C LYS A 116 -8.52 -14.37 3.49
N LEU A 117 -8.90 -13.09 3.54
CA LEU A 117 -8.47 -12.06 2.60
C LEU A 117 -7.65 -11.00 3.31
N GLN A 118 -6.50 -10.66 2.74
CA GLN A 118 -5.71 -9.48 3.11
C GLN A 118 -5.41 -8.64 1.86
N VAL A 119 -5.20 -7.35 2.07
CA VAL A 119 -4.82 -6.40 1.01
C VAL A 119 -3.39 -5.97 1.24
N ALA A 120 -2.57 -5.97 0.19
CA ALA A 120 -1.14 -5.69 0.28
C ALA A 120 -0.85 -4.19 0.46
N GLU A 121 -1.37 -3.59 1.54
CA GLU A 121 -1.03 -2.23 1.93
C GLU A 121 0.30 -2.23 2.69
N GLN A 122 1.39 -2.01 1.98
CA GLN A 122 2.74 -2.11 2.51
C GLN A 122 3.40 -0.77 2.87
N TYR A 123 2.83 0.39 2.50
CA TYR A 123 3.50 1.69 2.67
C TYR A 123 3.88 2.00 4.11
N TRP A 124 3.06 1.61 5.07
CA TRP A 124 3.37 1.78 6.49
C TRP A 124 4.55 0.93 6.99
N LEU A 125 4.98 -0.05 6.19
CA LEU A 125 6.16 -0.89 6.42
C LEU A 125 7.43 -0.40 5.71
N TYR A 126 7.33 0.63 4.85
CA TYR A 126 8.52 1.24 4.29
C TYR A 126 9.40 1.75 5.42
N PRO A 127 10.71 1.38 5.48
CA PRO A 127 11.59 1.81 6.56
C PRO A 127 11.57 3.32 6.82
N THR A 128 11.46 4.13 5.76
CA THR A 128 11.35 5.59 5.85
C THR A 128 10.02 6.05 6.46
N LEU A 129 8.89 5.42 6.11
CA LEU A 129 7.57 5.78 6.63
C LEU A 129 7.30 5.17 8.00
N ALA A 130 7.78 3.96 8.26
CA ALA A 130 7.63 3.28 9.54
C ALA A 130 8.25 4.06 10.70
N LYS A 131 9.46 4.63 10.52
CA LYS A 131 10.10 5.47 11.56
C LYS A 131 9.33 6.76 11.83
N ARG A 132 8.77 7.41 10.78
CA ARG A 132 7.92 8.61 10.90
C ARG A 132 6.63 8.28 11.65
N LEU A 133 5.99 7.18 11.26
CA LEU A 133 4.76 6.71 11.91
C LEU A 133 5.00 6.33 13.38
N ALA A 134 6.12 5.67 13.69
CA ALA A 134 6.51 5.37 15.06
C ALA A 134 6.74 6.64 15.89
N ALA A 135 7.37 7.66 15.32
CA ALA A 135 7.55 8.95 16.01
C ALA A 135 6.21 9.61 16.33
N VAL A 136 5.25 9.60 15.42
CA VAL A 136 3.89 10.11 15.67
C VAL A 136 3.19 9.28 16.75
N ARG A 137 3.21 7.97 16.63
CA ARG A 137 2.58 7.03 17.59
C ARG A 137 3.22 7.03 18.98
N SER A 138 4.44 7.56 19.13
CA SER A 138 5.08 7.71 20.44
C SER A 138 4.39 8.75 21.34
N GLY A 139 3.46 9.52 20.79
CA GLY A 139 2.79 10.62 21.50
C GLY A 139 3.62 11.90 21.60
N ALA A 140 4.82 11.97 21.02
CA ALA A 140 5.69 13.14 21.08
C ALA A 140 5.06 14.41 20.48
N LEU A 141 4.12 14.26 19.54
CA LEU A 141 3.41 15.37 18.93
C LEU A 141 2.14 15.80 19.69
N GLY A 142 1.72 15.09 20.74
CA GLY A 142 0.36 15.16 21.24
C GLY A 142 -0.63 14.56 20.25
N THR A 143 -1.84 15.11 20.15
CA THR A 143 -2.84 14.69 19.16
C THR A 143 -2.44 15.21 17.79
N PRO A 144 -2.21 14.33 16.79
CA PRO A 144 -2.00 14.78 15.41
C PRO A 144 -3.25 15.46 14.85
N GLN A 145 -3.08 16.65 14.27
CA GLN A 145 -4.18 17.49 13.80
C GLN A 145 -4.11 17.75 12.29
N PHE A 146 -2.91 17.64 11.73
CA PHE A 146 -2.67 17.94 10.33
C PHE A 146 -1.63 16.98 9.76
N VAL A 147 -1.88 16.50 8.55
CA VAL A 147 -0.90 15.75 7.76
C VAL A 147 -0.88 16.23 6.31
N ARG A 148 0.30 16.46 5.78
CA ARG A 148 0.53 16.65 4.34
C ARG A 148 1.38 15.50 3.81
N LEU A 149 0.89 14.86 2.76
CA LEU A 149 1.57 13.74 2.11
C LEU A 149 1.76 14.02 0.62
N SER A 150 3.02 14.05 0.22
CA SER A 150 3.47 14.08 -1.16
C SER A 150 4.37 12.87 -1.42
N VAL A 151 3.91 11.64 -1.09
CA VAL A 151 4.70 10.40 -1.14
C VAL A 151 4.05 9.27 -1.93
N ALA A 152 2.73 9.31 -2.06
CA ALA A 152 1.96 8.27 -2.73
C ALA A 152 0.63 8.84 -3.24
N HIS A 153 0.03 8.19 -4.23
CA HIS A 153 -1.26 8.58 -4.78
C HIS A 153 -2.41 7.72 -4.24
N GLY A 154 -3.64 8.27 -4.31
CA GLY A 154 -4.89 7.56 -4.10
C GLY A 154 -4.92 6.73 -2.81
N TYR A 155 -5.15 5.44 -2.96
CA TYR A 155 -5.29 4.46 -1.88
C TYR A 155 -4.18 4.55 -0.81
N HIS A 156 -2.92 4.54 -1.20
CA HIS A 156 -1.79 4.57 -0.26
C HIS A 156 -1.68 5.89 0.51
N ALA A 157 -1.99 7.01 -0.14
CA ALA A 157 -2.01 8.32 0.52
C ALA A 157 -3.11 8.38 1.58
N VAL A 158 -4.29 7.83 1.31
CA VAL A 158 -5.39 7.72 2.28
C VAL A 158 -5.01 6.84 3.46
N SER A 159 -4.46 5.65 3.19
CA SER A 159 -3.99 4.73 4.23
C SER A 159 -3.01 5.41 5.19
N LEU A 160 -1.98 6.05 4.65
CA LEU A 160 -0.99 6.78 5.44
C LEU A 160 -1.60 7.95 6.22
N ALA A 161 -2.47 8.75 5.58
CA ALA A 161 -3.12 9.88 6.23
C ALA A 161 -3.94 9.44 7.46
N ARG A 162 -4.76 8.39 7.29
CA ARG A 162 -5.55 7.83 8.39
C ARG A 162 -4.69 7.29 9.53
N GLN A 163 -3.57 6.62 9.19
CA GLN A 163 -2.64 6.10 10.18
C GLN A 163 -1.87 7.21 10.92
N PHE A 164 -1.41 8.26 10.24
CA PHE A 164 -0.75 9.39 10.87
C PHE A 164 -1.68 10.21 11.76
N LEU A 165 -2.93 10.40 11.35
CA LEU A 165 -3.93 11.14 12.14
C LEU A 165 -4.62 10.26 13.20
N ASN A 166 -4.38 8.95 13.20
CA ASN A 166 -5.14 7.99 14.00
C ASN A 166 -6.66 8.15 13.81
N ALA A 167 -7.07 8.42 12.57
CA ALA A 167 -8.43 8.83 12.25
C ALA A 167 -9.46 7.68 12.27
N GLY A 168 -8.99 6.42 12.28
CA GLY A 168 -9.90 5.27 12.26
C GLY A 168 -10.84 5.29 11.05
N GLN A 169 -12.11 4.99 11.27
CA GLN A 169 -13.16 4.92 10.25
C GLN A 169 -14.19 6.08 10.38
N GLN A 170 -13.72 7.24 10.80
CA GLN A 170 -14.54 8.42 10.96
C GLN A 170 -15.16 8.88 9.63
N PRO A 171 -16.32 9.59 9.66
CA PRO A 171 -16.84 10.30 8.51
C PRO A 171 -15.82 11.33 7.98
N VAL A 172 -15.75 11.47 6.66
CA VAL A 172 -14.76 12.29 5.98
C VAL A 172 -15.46 13.16 4.93
N ARG A 173 -15.08 14.44 4.88
CA ARG A 173 -15.37 15.35 3.78
C ARG A 173 -14.15 15.44 2.88
N VAL A 174 -14.33 15.19 1.58
CA VAL A 174 -13.28 15.18 0.57
C VAL A 174 -13.50 16.30 -0.43
N THR A 175 -12.47 17.11 -0.69
CA THR A 175 -12.41 18.03 -1.83
C THR A 175 -11.23 17.68 -2.71
N GLY A 176 -11.34 17.98 -4.02
CA GLY A 176 -10.29 17.66 -4.97
C GLY A 176 -10.19 18.68 -6.09
N ARG A 177 -9.00 18.80 -6.64
CA ARG A 177 -8.73 19.55 -7.87
C ARG A 177 -7.58 18.93 -8.65
N SER A 178 -7.58 19.13 -9.95
CA SER A 178 -6.48 18.73 -10.82
C SER A 178 -6.08 19.87 -11.74
N TRP A 179 -4.81 19.84 -12.18
CA TRP A 179 -4.26 20.74 -13.18
C TRP A 179 -3.16 20.03 -13.96
N THR A 180 -2.75 20.61 -15.08
CA THR A 180 -1.68 20.05 -15.92
C THR A 180 -0.43 20.91 -15.79
N GLU A 181 0.71 20.28 -15.62
CA GLU A 181 2.04 20.90 -15.66
C GLU A 181 2.91 20.26 -16.73
N LYS A 182 3.92 21.01 -17.18
CA LYS A 182 5.00 20.48 -18.01
C LYS A 182 6.22 20.22 -17.14
N ILE A 183 6.79 19.00 -17.26
CA ILE A 183 7.97 18.59 -16.53
C ILE A 183 8.87 17.74 -17.42
N ILE A 184 10.18 17.76 -17.17
CA ILE A 184 11.12 16.82 -17.77
C ILE A 184 11.09 15.53 -16.96
N GLU A 185 10.83 14.39 -17.61
CA GLU A 185 11.05 13.08 -17.00
C GLU A 185 12.54 12.79 -16.93
N THR A 186 13.01 12.39 -15.74
CA THR A 186 14.42 12.06 -15.51
C THR A 186 14.62 10.58 -15.25
N ASP A 187 13.54 9.87 -14.90
CA ASP A 187 13.55 8.44 -14.67
C ASP A 187 12.15 7.85 -14.88
N SER A 188 12.07 6.53 -15.01
CA SER A 188 10.84 5.76 -15.20
C SER A 188 10.95 4.37 -14.56
N ARG A 189 9.86 3.59 -14.60
CA ARG A 189 9.89 2.16 -14.21
C ARG A 189 10.90 1.31 -15.01
N TRP A 190 11.39 1.81 -16.13
CA TRP A 190 12.28 1.11 -17.05
C TRP A 190 13.70 1.66 -17.03
N GLY A 191 13.98 2.60 -16.11
CA GLY A 191 15.28 3.23 -15.92
C GLY A 191 15.30 4.70 -16.33
N ALA A 192 16.51 5.27 -16.29
CA ALA A 192 16.76 6.70 -16.49
C ALA A 192 16.33 7.18 -17.87
N VAL A 193 15.80 8.40 -17.93
CA VAL A 193 15.36 9.09 -19.14
C VAL A 193 16.24 10.32 -19.33
N HIS A 194 16.98 10.36 -20.46
CA HIS A 194 17.98 11.41 -20.74
C HIS A 194 17.65 12.27 -21.96
N ASN A 195 16.40 12.23 -22.45
CA ASN A 195 16.02 12.94 -23.68
C ASN A 195 15.74 14.43 -23.48
N GLY A 196 15.61 14.92 -22.23
CA GLY A 196 15.31 16.32 -21.91
C GLY A 196 13.95 16.82 -22.39
N ALA A 197 13.07 15.94 -22.84
CA ALA A 197 11.77 16.30 -23.37
C ALA A 197 10.81 16.74 -22.28
N LEU A 198 10.07 17.84 -22.51
CA LEU A 198 8.96 18.25 -21.69
C LEU A 198 7.75 17.36 -21.98
N VAL A 199 7.19 16.78 -20.93
CA VAL A 199 5.95 15.99 -20.97
C VAL A 199 4.87 16.65 -20.13
N GLU A 200 3.64 16.56 -20.56
CA GLU A 200 2.49 17.03 -19.78
C GLU A 200 2.08 15.96 -18.77
N LYS A 201 1.91 16.37 -17.52
CA LYS A 201 1.43 15.51 -16.42
C LYS A 201 0.29 16.18 -15.69
N THR A 202 -0.74 15.40 -15.38
CA THR A 202 -1.84 15.84 -14.52
C THR A 202 -1.44 15.66 -13.08
N LEU A 203 -1.54 16.75 -12.31
CA LEU A 203 -1.38 16.76 -10.87
C LEU A 203 -2.75 16.75 -10.22
N GLN A 204 -2.83 16.15 -9.05
CA GLN A 204 -4.03 16.10 -8.25
C GLN A 204 -3.72 16.58 -6.84
N GLN A 205 -4.65 17.33 -6.27
CA GLN A 205 -4.62 17.70 -4.85
C GLN A 205 -5.96 17.36 -4.23
N HIS A 206 -5.90 16.78 -3.03
CA HIS A 206 -7.09 16.46 -2.24
C HIS A 206 -6.93 16.98 -0.82
N THR A 207 -8.06 17.38 -0.24
CA THR A 207 -8.18 17.64 1.19
C THR A 207 -9.19 16.68 1.76
N LEU A 208 -8.81 15.99 2.84
CA LEU A 208 -9.67 15.11 3.61
C LEU A 208 -9.83 15.71 5.00
N GLU A 209 -11.06 16.07 5.38
CA GLU A 209 -11.41 16.59 6.70
C GLU A 209 -12.15 15.50 7.48
N PHE A 210 -11.58 15.03 8.57
CA PHE A 210 -12.13 13.96 9.40
C PHE A 210 -13.04 14.54 10.50
N ALA A 211 -14.22 13.96 10.71
CA ALA A 211 -15.22 14.49 11.63
C ALA A 211 -14.76 14.58 13.10
N GLY A 212 -13.87 13.70 13.53
CA GLY A 212 -13.26 13.73 14.88
C GLY A 212 -12.12 14.71 15.03
N GLY A 213 -11.84 15.52 14.03
CA GLY A 213 -10.69 16.40 13.92
C GLY A 213 -9.56 15.79 13.08
N GLY A 214 -8.69 16.64 12.63
CA GLY A 214 -7.59 16.26 11.75
C GLY A 214 -7.92 16.47 10.28
N THR A 215 -6.92 17.01 9.57
CA THR A 215 -7.02 17.32 8.14
C THR A 215 -5.81 16.75 7.42
N ALA A 216 -6.06 16.09 6.28
CA ALA A 216 -5.03 15.61 5.39
C ALA A 216 -5.00 16.40 4.07
N PHE A 217 -3.79 16.81 3.67
CA PHE A 217 -3.51 17.34 2.33
C PHE A 217 -2.69 16.33 1.56
N LEU A 218 -3.20 15.90 0.40
CA LEU A 218 -2.59 14.91 -0.47
C LEU A 218 -2.31 15.59 -1.82
N ASP A 219 -1.04 15.76 -2.17
CA ASP A 219 -0.63 16.52 -3.37
C ASP A 219 0.43 15.79 -4.22
N PHE A 220 0.42 14.46 -4.20
CA PHE A 220 1.37 13.65 -4.91
C PHE A 220 1.10 13.59 -6.42
N ASN A 221 2.17 13.67 -7.18
CA ASN A 221 2.19 13.42 -8.62
C ASN A 221 3.00 12.15 -8.92
N GLY A 222 2.48 11.27 -9.78
CA GLY A 222 3.13 10.03 -10.16
C GLY A 222 4.55 10.15 -10.73
N VAL A 223 4.94 11.33 -11.23
CA VAL A 223 6.33 11.64 -11.62
C VAL A 223 7.29 11.57 -10.44
N GLN A 224 6.83 11.91 -9.22
CA GLN A 224 7.67 11.93 -8.02
C GLN A 224 8.22 10.56 -7.63
N TYR A 225 7.63 9.46 -8.13
CA TYR A 225 8.17 8.11 -7.89
C TYR A 225 9.59 7.93 -8.44
N HIS A 226 9.92 8.64 -9.51
CA HIS A 226 11.14 8.42 -10.28
C HIS A 226 11.88 9.72 -10.62
N SER A 227 11.46 10.87 -10.07
CA SER A 227 11.99 12.17 -10.48
C SER A 227 13.19 12.62 -9.63
N TYR A 228 14.25 13.09 -10.29
CA TYR A 228 15.29 13.90 -9.65
C TYR A 228 14.89 15.37 -9.45
N LEU A 229 13.80 15.80 -10.10
CA LEU A 229 13.35 17.21 -10.08
C LEU A 229 12.20 17.45 -9.11
N ARG A 230 11.61 16.39 -8.57
CA ARG A 230 10.50 16.44 -7.60
C ARG A 230 10.79 15.46 -6.48
N SER A 231 10.83 15.96 -5.27
CA SER A 231 11.01 15.14 -4.06
C SER A 231 9.68 14.70 -3.46
N THR A 232 9.71 13.67 -2.63
CA THR A 232 8.60 13.23 -1.80
C THR A 232 8.70 13.88 -0.42
N HIS A 233 7.56 14.19 0.21
CA HIS A 233 7.51 14.86 1.51
C HIS A 233 6.39 14.31 2.39
N THR A 234 6.68 14.26 3.70
CA THR A 234 5.72 13.98 4.76
C THR A 234 5.81 15.08 5.81
N SER A 235 4.70 15.70 6.14
CA SER A 235 4.62 16.63 7.28
C SER A 235 3.45 16.24 8.16
N VAL A 236 3.68 16.02 9.45
CA VAL A 236 2.65 15.71 10.44
C VAL A 236 2.77 16.70 11.57
N GLN A 237 1.70 17.42 11.88
CA GLN A 237 1.66 18.42 12.93
C GLN A 237 0.65 18.00 14.00
N GLY A 238 1.04 18.13 15.24
CA GLY A 238 0.20 17.91 16.41
C GLY A 238 0.30 19.08 17.39
N GLU A 239 -0.35 18.95 18.52
CA GLU A 239 -0.44 20.00 19.56
C GLU A 239 0.93 20.38 20.14
N ARG A 240 1.90 19.46 20.14
CA ARG A 240 3.17 19.61 20.87
C ARG A 240 4.40 19.51 19.97
N GLY A 241 4.22 19.36 18.66
CA GLY A 241 5.34 19.22 17.78
C GLY A 241 4.98 18.84 16.34
N GLU A 242 6.00 18.60 15.56
CA GLU A 242 5.87 18.15 14.17
C GLU A 242 6.90 17.06 13.81
N VAL A 243 6.54 16.24 12.86
CA VAL A 243 7.48 15.46 12.06
C VAL A 243 7.47 16.05 10.66
N PHE A 244 8.62 16.53 10.20
CA PHE A 244 8.82 16.94 8.82
C PHE A 244 9.88 16.04 8.21
N ASP A 245 9.49 15.21 7.28
CA ASP A 245 10.28 14.11 6.74
C ASP A 245 10.93 13.30 7.89
N ASP A 246 12.24 13.28 7.99
CA ASP A 246 12.95 12.52 9.00
C ASP A 246 13.34 13.35 10.25
N THR A 247 12.80 14.55 10.36
CA THR A 247 13.09 15.45 11.49
C THR A 247 11.89 15.56 12.43
N LEU A 248 12.07 15.19 13.69
CA LEU A 248 11.11 15.42 14.77
C LEU A 248 11.48 16.70 15.52
N ARG A 249 10.51 17.60 15.67
CA ARG A 249 10.56 18.76 16.58
C ARG A 249 9.42 18.67 17.57
N CYS A 250 9.72 18.70 18.85
CA CYS A 250 8.70 18.62 19.91
C CYS A 250 9.22 19.25 21.20
N LEU A 251 8.39 19.26 22.21
CA LEU A 251 8.81 19.56 23.58
C LEU A 251 9.12 18.25 24.32
N ASP A 252 10.17 18.23 25.12
CA ASP A 252 10.44 17.12 26.04
C ASP A 252 9.52 17.14 27.29
N ALA A 253 9.78 16.25 28.25
CA ALA A 253 9.02 16.17 29.48
C ALA A 253 9.19 17.41 30.40
N ALA A 254 10.30 18.12 30.25
CA ALA A 254 10.57 19.38 30.99
C ALA A 254 9.99 20.60 30.27
N GLY A 255 9.44 20.44 29.07
CA GLY A 255 8.93 21.54 28.25
C GLY A 255 9.99 22.20 27.37
N GLU A 256 11.19 21.65 27.30
CA GLU A 256 12.28 22.21 26.51
C GLU A 256 12.19 21.75 25.02
N PRO A 257 12.54 22.65 24.07
CA PRO A 257 12.53 22.32 22.65
C PRO A 257 13.54 21.23 22.28
N VAL A 258 13.09 20.23 21.58
CA VAL A 258 13.91 19.13 21.04
C VAL A 258 13.79 19.08 19.52
N CYS A 259 14.94 18.96 18.86
CA CYS A 259 15.03 18.69 17.42
C CYS A 259 15.96 17.51 17.18
N ARG A 260 15.47 16.43 16.57
CA ARG A 260 16.27 15.22 16.31
C ARG A 260 15.92 14.57 14.97
N GLN A 261 16.91 13.90 14.40
CA GLN A 261 16.71 13.04 13.24
C GLN A 261 16.12 11.68 13.67
N LEU A 262 15.15 11.20 12.90
CA LEU A 262 14.56 9.88 13.11
C LEU A 262 15.51 8.81 12.55
N THR A 263 15.73 7.77 13.32
CA THR A 263 16.52 6.60 12.92
C THR A 263 15.62 5.47 12.47
N PRO A 264 16.06 4.63 11.52
CA PRO A 264 15.33 3.44 11.13
C PRO A 264 14.99 2.56 12.34
N LEU A 265 13.80 1.94 12.29
CA LEU A 265 13.42 0.96 13.31
C LEU A 265 14.23 -0.32 13.12
N PRO A 266 14.64 -1.00 14.20
CA PRO A 266 15.30 -2.29 14.10
C PRO A 266 14.30 -3.34 13.60
N ASP A 267 14.53 -3.86 12.40
CA ASP A 267 13.80 -4.97 11.81
C ASP A 267 14.80 -5.91 11.13
N PRO A 268 15.04 -7.12 11.70
CA PRO A 268 16.00 -8.06 11.14
C PRO A 268 15.65 -8.52 9.72
N LEU A 269 14.38 -8.64 9.38
CA LEU A 269 13.97 -9.04 8.05
C LEU A 269 14.17 -7.90 7.04
N ALA A 270 13.82 -6.66 7.41
CA ALA A 270 14.09 -5.50 6.57
C ALA A 270 15.61 -5.33 6.33
N ALA A 271 16.44 -5.55 7.35
CA ALA A 271 17.89 -5.52 7.19
C ALA A 271 18.40 -6.62 6.24
N ALA A 272 17.90 -7.85 6.38
CA ALA A 272 18.27 -8.95 5.49
C ALA A 272 17.80 -8.69 4.04
N ALA A 273 16.60 -8.15 3.85
CA ALA A 273 16.06 -7.78 2.55
C ALA A 273 16.93 -6.72 1.85
N ALA A 274 17.30 -5.66 2.56
CA ALA A 274 18.20 -4.62 2.05
C ALA A 274 19.60 -5.17 1.71
N GLN A 275 20.16 -6.05 2.54
CA GLN A 275 21.44 -6.72 2.27
C GLN A 275 21.37 -7.62 1.03
N ALA A 276 20.21 -8.23 0.76
CA ALA A 276 19.96 -9.04 -0.42
C ALA A 276 19.66 -8.20 -1.69
N GLY A 277 19.74 -6.86 -1.60
CA GLY A 277 19.57 -5.92 -2.72
C GLY A 277 18.10 -5.60 -3.06
N LEU A 278 17.15 -5.91 -2.19
CA LEU A 278 15.76 -5.50 -2.37
C LEU A 278 15.63 -3.98 -2.10
N ASN A 279 14.81 -3.33 -2.92
CA ASN A 279 14.48 -1.92 -2.69
C ASN A 279 13.49 -1.76 -1.52
N GLU A 280 13.14 -0.51 -1.18
CA GLU A 280 12.27 -0.22 -0.04
C GLU A 280 10.86 -0.80 -0.18
N ASP A 281 10.29 -0.79 -1.40
CA ASP A 281 8.97 -1.36 -1.69
C ASP A 281 9.01 -2.90 -1.57
N GLU A 282 10.00 -3.55 -2.16
CA GLU A 282 10.20 -4.99 -2.04
C GLU A 282 10.47 -5.43 -0.58
N THR A 283 11.23 -4.65 0.16
CA THR A 283 11.48 -4.86 1.59
C THR A 283 10.17 -4.81 2.38
N ALA A 284 9.34 -3.82 2.13
CA ALA A 284 8.04 -3.69 2.81
C ALA A 284 7.09 -4.85 2.47
N ILE A 285 7.05 -5.30 1.20
CA ILE A 285 6.28 -6.48 0.79
C ILE A 285 6.82 -7.74 1.46
N ALA A 286 8.14 -7.92 1.55
CA ALA A 286 8.74 -9.05 2.25
C ALA A 286 8.33 -9.08 3.73
N CYS A 287 8.34 -7.92 4.40
CA CYS A 287 7.87 -7.78 5.77
C CYS A 287 6.36 -8.06 5.90
N PHE A 288 5.56 -7.70 4.90
CA PHE A 288 4.14 -8.03 4.85
C PHE A 288 3.92 -9.54 4.70
N LEU A 289 4.60 -10.19 3.75
CA LEU A 289 4.54 -11.64 3.52
C LEU A 289 4.97 -12.43 4.77
N ASP A 290 5.97 -11.97 5.49
CA ASP A 290 6.41 -12.60 6.73
C ASP A 290 5.31 -12.59 7.80
N ARG A 291 4.62 -11.47 7.95
CA ARG A 291 3.49 -11.33 8.89
C ARG A 291 2.28 -12.16 8.44
N MET A 292 2.12 -12.38 7.13
CA MET A 292 1.08 -13.30 6.62
C MET A 292 1.20 -14.70 7.19
N GLN A 293 2.40 -15.20 7.52
CA GLN A 293 2.56 -16.51 8.17
C GLN A 293 1.83 -16.56 9.52
N GLY A 294 1.94 -15.49 10.32
CA GLY A 294 1.22 -15.37 11.59
C GLY A 294 -0.29 -15.36 11.41
N TYR A 295 -0.77 -14.57 10.44
CA TYR A 295 -2.19 -14.50 10.08
C TYR A 295 -2.73 -15.88 9.62
N LEU A 296 -2.00 -16.57 8.76
CA LEU A 296 -2.38 -17.90 8.27
C LEU A 296 -2.47 -18.93 9.40
N ALA A 297 -1.63 -18.80 10.43
CA ALA A 297 -1.66 -19.61 11.63
C ALA A 297 -2.77 -19.25 12.63
N GLY A 298 -3.64 -18.29 12.29
CA GLY A 298 -4.76 -17.85 13.15
C GLY A 298 -4.46 -16.62 14.02
N GLY A 299 -3.34 -15.94 13.76
CA GLY A 299 -3.01 -14.67 14.41
C GLY A 299 -3.80 -13.48 13.82
N ALA A 300 -3.48 -12.29 14.31
CA ALA A 300 -4.11 -11.05 13.87
C ALA A 300 -3.87 -10.76 12.39
N GLU A 301 -4.78 -9.99 11.78
CA GLU A 301 -4.61 -9.46 10.42
C GLU A 301 -3.35 -8.60 10.32
N VAL A 302 -2.68 -8.68 9.18
CA VAL A 302 -1.46 -7.88 8.93
C VAL A 302 -1.81 -6.41 8.79
N TYR A 303 -2.81 -6.14 7.97
CA TYR A 303 -3.49 -4.85 7.86
C TYR A 303 -4.99 -5.12 7.91
N PRO A 304 -5.73 -4.56 8.90
CA PRO A 304 -7.14 -4.90 9.06
C PRO A 304 -7.92 -4.72 7.76
N LEU A 305 -8.66 -5.76 7.35
CA LEU A 305 -9.40 -5.68 6.08
C LEU A 305 -10.39 -4.53 6.08
N ALA A 306 -11.03 -4.25 7.23
CA ALA A 306 -11.90 -3.09 7.40
C ALA A 306 -11.19 -1.76 7.08
N ASP A 307 -9.94 -1.61 7.49
CA ASP A 307 -9.14 -0.42 7.19
C ASP A 307 -8.75 -0.38 5.70
N ALA A 308 -8.36 -1.50 5.12
CA ALA A 308 -8.02 -1.59 3.70
C ALA A 308 -9.21 -1.26 2.78
N LEU A 309 -10.41 -1.72 3.13
CA LEU A 309 -11.63 -1.40 2.39
C LEU A 309 -12.05 0.06 2.59
N GLN A 310 -11.85 0.62 3.78
CA GLN A 310 -12.08 2.04 4.04
C GLN A 310 -11.13 2.92 3.22
N ASP A 311 -9.85 2.55 3.11
CA ASP A 311 -8.88 3.27 2.28
C ASP A 311 -9.28 3.25 0.81
N ALA A 312 -9.73 2.09 0.31
CA ALA A 312 -10.22 1.96 -1.06
C ALA A 312 -11.48 2.81 -1.29
N TYR A 313 -12.42 2.79 -0.37
CA TYR A 313 -13.63 3.60 -0.44
C TYR A 313 -13.32 5.10 -0.46
N LEU A 314 -12.46 5.58 0.43
CA LEU A 314 -12.05 6.99 0.45
C LEU A 314 -11.28 7.39 -0.82
N ALA A 315 -10.47 6.50 -1.39
CA ALA A 315 -9.84 6.74 -2.68
C ALA A 315 -10.87 6.89 -3.82
N LEU A 316 -11.98 6.14 -3.80
CA LEU A 316 -13.10 6.36 -4.75
C LEU A 316 -13.75 7.73 -4.55
N LEU A 317 -13.90 8.21 -3.31
CA LEU A 317 -14.42 9.56 -3.05
C LEU A 317 -13.47 10.64 -3.54
N MET A 318 -12.15 10.43 -3.47
CA MET A 318 -11.17 11.35 -4.05
C MET A 318 -11.37 11.50 -5.56
N GLU A 319 -11.55 10.39 -6.29
CA GLU A 319 -11.83 10.45 -7.73
C GLU A 319 -13.16 11.18 -8.03
N ARG A 320 -14.19 10.96 -7.21
CA ARG A 320 -15.46 11.70 -7.33
C ARG A 320 -15.29 13.19 -7.07
N ALA A 321 -14.48 13.58 -6.10
CA ALA A 321 -14.20 14.98 -5.79
C ALA A 321 -13.47 15.71 -6.94
N LEU A 322 -12.64 15.01 -7.72
CA LEU A 322 -12.02 15.57 -8.94
C LEU A 322 -13.06 15.85 -10.04
N ALA A 323 -14.14 15.07 -10.09
CA ALA A 323 -15.20 15.26 -11.08
C ALA A 323 -16.11 16.45 -10.76
N VAL A 324 -16.07 16.99 -9.53
CA VAL A 324 -16.88 18.14 -9.06
C VAL A 324 -16.00 19.21 -8.40
N PRO A 325 -15.07 19.85 -9.14
CA PRO A 325 -14.11 20.80 -8.55
C PRO A 325 -14.82 21.93 -7.79
N GLY A 326 -14.30 22.24 -6.59
CA GLY A 326 -14.86 23.28 -5.72
C GLY A 326 -16.06 22.84 -4.88
N GLN A 327 -16.49 21.59 -5.02
CA GLN A 327 -17.51 20.98 -4.15
C GLN A 327 -16.88 19.92 -3.28
N SER A 328 -17.53 19.61 -2.14
CA SER A 328 -17.13 18.51 -1.28
C SER A 328 -17.97 17.26 -1.57
N VAL A 329 -17.35 16.10 -1.38
CA VAL A 329 -17.97 14.79 -1.39
C VAL A 329 -17.88 14.23 0.03
N GLU A 330 -19.03 13.84 0.60
CA GLU A 330 -19.09 13.30 1.96
C GLU A 330 -19.04 11.77 1.92
N SER A 331 -18.34 11.18 2.88
CA SER A 331 -18.39 9.73 3.08
C SER A 331 -19.72 9.32 3.73
N THR A 332 -20.15 8.11 3.40
CA THR A 332 -21.31 7.47 4.02
C THR A 332 -20.88 6.25 4.81
N PRO A 333 -21.62 5.84 5.88
CA PRO A 333 -21.32 4.63 6.62
C PRO A 333 -21.22 3.40 5.70
N GLN A 334 -20.21 2.59 5.91
CA GLN A 334 -19.97 1.36 5.18
C GLN A 334 -20.12 0.15 6.13
N PRO A 335 -20.41 -1.07 5.61
CA PRO A 335 -20.62 -2.25 6.46
C PRO A 335 -19.45 -2.58 7.41
N TRP A 336 -18.22 -2.21 7.06
CA TRP A 336 -17.03 -2.41 7.88
C TRP A 336 -16.79 -1.33 8.94
N ASN A 337 -17.62 -0.26 8.97
CA ASN A 337 -17.50 0.81 9.97
C ASN A 337 -18.19 0.48 11.30
N THR A 338 -18.99 -0.59 11.36
CA THR A 338 -19.91 -0.90 12.48
C THR A 338 -19.36 -1.90 13.49
N GLU A 339 -18.16 -2.43 13.29
CA GLU A 339 -17.56 -3.36 14.24
C GLU A 339 -16.83 -2.61 15.35
N GLU A 340 -17.24 -2.86 16.59
CA GLU A 340 -16.44 -2.56 17.75
C GLU A 340 -15.12 -3.36 17.65
N ARG A 341 -14.00 -2.64 17.74
CA ARG A 341 -12.64 -3.20 17.71
C ARG A 341 -12.30 -3.87 19.04
#